data_de20dc293794a4b6d754078f95ebb156
#
_entry.id   de20dc293794a4b6d754078f95ebb156
#
_cell.length_a   1.000
_cell.length_b   1.000
_cell.length_c   1.000
_cell.angle_alpha   90.00
_cell.angle_beta   90.00
_cell.angle_gamma   90.00
#
_symmetry.space_group_name_H-M   'P 1'
#
loop_
_entity.id
_entity.type
_entity.pdbx_description
1 polymer ?
#
loop_
_entity_poly.entity_id
_entity_poly.type
_entity_poly.pdbx_seq_one_letter_code
_entity_poly.pdbx_strand_id
1 'polypeptide(L)'
;MTGSGEDYVIARQKKNERRKQRLAIISIISFAGSTVFAAVPMIQRAMQSPQPEPVSVESSLQQQVQGYELVLQKEPENQVALEKLSLLRVQLKDFKGAIAPLEKLISLHPDRQDYKTVLDYVKKREGENPN
;
A
#
# COMPACT_ATOMS: atom_id res chain seq x y z
N MET A 1 -7.02 19.12 -59.98
CA MET A 1 -7.24 20.25 -59.05
C MET A 1 -8.21 19.87 -57.96
N THR A 2 -7.85 18.92 -57.11
CA THR A 2 -8.70 18.44 -56.00
C THR A 2 -7.93 18.39 -54.68
N GLY A 3 -6.98 19.28 -54.45
CA GLY A 3 -6.12 19.25 -53.29
C GLY A 3 -6.31 20.33 -52.23
N SER A 4 -7.10 21.38 -52.48
CA SER A 4 -7.13 22.51 -51.52
C SER A 4 -8.15 22.38 -50.39
N GLY A 5 -9.12 21.48 -50.51
CA GLY A 5 -10.13 21.27 -49.51
C GLY A 5 -9.70 20.30 -48.36
N GLU A 6 -8.97 19.29 -48.71
CA GLU A 6 -8.51 18.27 -47.75
C GLU A 6 -7.37 18.79 -46.85
N ASP A 7 -6.47 19.55 -47.43
CA ASP A 7 -5.37 20.17 -46.65
C ASP A 7 -5.86 21.15 -45.61
N TYR A 8 -6.96 21.87 -45.89
CA TYR A 8 -7.57 22.80 -44.95
C TYR A 8 -8.26 22.09 -43.76
N VAL A 9 -8.89 20.95 -44.03
CA VAL A 9 -9.54 20.15 -42.97
C VAL A 9 -8.49 19.48 -42.06
N ILE A 10 -7.42 18.98 -42.63
CA ILE A 10 -6.30 18.36 -41.91
C ILE A 10 -5.59 19.42 -41.04
N ALA A 11 -5.37 20.60 -41.57
CA ALA A 11 -4.77 21.70 -40.80
C ALA A 11 -5.64 22.16 -39.62
N ARG A 12 -6.97 22.17 -39.77
CA ARG A 12 -7.91 22.47 -38.69
C ARG A 12 -7.94 21.37 -37.62
N GLN A 13 -7.95 20.11 -37.99
CA GLN A 13 -7.92 18.99 -37.05
C GLN A 13 -6.63 19.00 -36.26
N LYS A 14 -5.49 19.17 -36.87
CA LYS A 14 -4.19 19.25 -36.19
C LYS A 14 -4.07 20.42 -35.22
N LYS A 15 -4.71 21.55 -35.53
CA LYS A 15 -4.75 22.73 -34.64
C LYS A 15 -5.66 22.48 -33.41
N ASN A 16 -6.76 21.76 -33.58
CA ASN A 16 -7.67 21.44 -32.50
C ASN A 16 -7.07 20.38 -31.55
N GLU A 17 -6.35 19.40 -32.06
CA GLU A 17 -5.66 18.41 -31.23
C GLU A 17 -4.57 19.04 -30.37
N ARG A 18 -3.79 19.94 -30.90
CA ARG A 18 -2.78 20.70 -30.12
C ARG A 18 -3.40 21.55 -29.01
N ARG A 19 -4.59 22.11 -29.24
CA ARG A 19 -5.33 22.85 -28.20
C ARG A 19 -5.84 21.91 -27.11
N LYS A 20 -6.37 20.75 -27.47
CA LYS A 20 -6.83 19.72 -26.51
C LYS A 20 -5.67 19.19 -25.67
N GLN A 21 -4.52 18.93 -26.26
CA GLN A 21 -3.33 18.50 -25.54
C GLN A 21 -2.81 19.58 -24.58
N ARG A 22 -2.80 20.85 -24.99
CA ARG A 22 -2.39 21.98 -24.12
C ARG A 22 -3.35 22.17 -22.96
N LEU A 23 -4.66 22.03 -23.18
CA LEU A 23 -5.68 22.09 -22.11
C LEU A 23 -5.55 20.91 -21.15
N ALA A 24 -5.27 19.70 -21.63
CA ALA A 24 -5.03 18.53 -20.80
C ALA A 24 -3.76 18.70 -19.92
N ILE A 25 -2.68 19.24 -20.48
CA ILE A 25 -1.43 19.50 -19.75
C ILE A 25 -1.64 20.59 -18.68
N ILE A 26 -2.38 21.65 -18.99
CA ILE A 26 -2.71 22.70 -18.03
C ILE A 26 -3.56 22.16 -16.88
N SER A 27 -4.51 21.26 -17.15
CA SER A 27 -5.32 20.62 -16.12
C SER A 27 -4.50 19.72 -15.19
N ILE A 28 -3.53 18.99 -15.73
CA ILE A 28 -2.62 18.13 -14.94
C ILE A 28 -1.71 18.99 -14.06
N ILE A 29 -1.17 20.08 -14.59
CA ILE A 29 -0.32 21.01 -13.82
C ILE A 29 -1.11 21.72 -12.72
N SER A 30 -2.36 22.10 -12.98
CA SER A 30 -3.23 22.72 -11.98
C SER A 30 -3.57 21.76 -10.85
N PHE A 31 -3.78 20.47 -11.15
CA PHE A 31 -4.07 19.46 -10.15
C PHE A 31 -2.83 19.12 -9.31
N ALA A 32 -1.67 18.99 -9.94
CA ALA A 32 -0.41 18.76 -9.25
C ALA A 32 -0.01 19.95 -8.34
N GLY A 33 -0.20 21.17 -8.81
CA GLY A 33 0.06 22.39 -8.03
C GLY A 33 -0.83 22.54 -6.80
N SER A 34 -2.10 22.15 -6.90
CA SER A 34 -3.05 22.19 -5.78
C SER A 34 -2.71 21.19 -4.67
N THR A 35 -2.25 20.01 -5.04
CA THR A 35 -1.88 18.97 -4.07
C THR A 35 -0.58 19.30 -3.35
N VAL A 36 0.39 19.89 -4.04
CA VAL A 36 1.66 20.31 -3.44
C VAL A 36 1.45 21.47 -2.46
N PHE A 37 0.57 22.42 -2.79
CA PHE A 37 0.29 23.55 -1.90
C PHE A 37 -0.45 23.15 -0.62
N ALA A 38 -1.28 22.11 -0.66
CA ALA A 38 -1.95 21.57 0.52
C ALA A 38 -1.01 20.71 1.40
N ALA A 39 0.02 20.10 0.82
CA ALA A 39 0.97 19.26 1.55
C ALA A 39 2.09 20.06 2.26
N VAL A 40 2.44 21.27 1.76
CA VAL A 40 3.51 22.08 2.32
C VAL A 40 3.31 22.45 3.79
N PRO A 41 2.14 22.91 4.27
CA PRO A 41 1.94 23.22 5.69
C PRO A 41 1.98 21.98 6.58
N MET A 42 1.65 20.79 6.05
CA MET A 42 1.71 19.54 6.79
C MET A 42 3.16 19.07 6.98
N ILE A 43 4.02 19.29 5.98
CA ILE A 43 5.45 19.00 6.04
C ILE A 43 6.16 19.98 6.98
N GLN A 44 5.79 21.28 6.97
CA GLN A 44 6.35 22.27 7.88
C GLN A 44 5.97 22.02 9.35
N ARG A 45 4.75 21.53 9.62
CA ARG A 45 4.35 21.11 10.97
C ARG A 45 5.11 19.85 11.43
N ALA A 46 5.38 18.92 10.54
CA ALA A 46 6.20 17.74 10.82
C ALA A 46 7.67 18.12 11.10
N MET A 47 8.19 19.18 10.50
CA MET A 47 9.54 19.71 10.76
C MET A 47 9.66 20.53 12.06
N GLN A 48 8.56 21.03 12.60
CA GLN A 48 8.51 21.81 13.85
C GLN A 48 8.11 20.99 15.08
N SER A 49 7.64 19.75 14.88
CA SER A 49 7.51 18.81 15.96
C SER A 49 8.91 18.38 16.44
N PRO A 50 9.15 18.20 17.76
CA PRO A 50 10.39 17.62 18.21
C PRO A 50 10.57 16.32 17.41
N GLN A 51 11.68 16.26 16.70
CA GLN A 51 12.06 15.21 15.78
C GLN A 51 11.66 13.87 16.38
N PRO A 52 10.68 13.13 15.82
CA PRO A 52 10.46 11.78 16.28
C PRO A 52 11.81 11.09 16.07
N GLU A 53 12.37 10.54 17.14
CA GLU A 53 13.53 9.67 17.02
C GLU A 53 13.30 8.76 15.82
N PRO A 54 14.35 8.43 15.04
CA PRO A 54 14.17 7.59 13.88
C PRO A 54 13.44 6.33 14.32
N VAL A 55 12.14 6.30 14.07
CA VAL A 55 11.30 5.15 14.40
C VAL A 55 11.93 4.00 13.67
N SER A 56 12.58 3.10 14.38
CA SER A 56 13.21 1.97 13.75
C SER A 56 12.14 1.23 12.94
N VAL A 57 12.51 0.67 11.80
CA VAL A 57 11.58 -0.10 10.96
C VAL A 57 10.83 -1.12 11.83
N GLU A 58 11.49 -1.66 12.82
CA GLU A 58 10.95 -2.59 13.79
C GLU A 58 9.84 -1.99 14.65
N SER A 59 10.01 -0.77 15.16
CA SER A 59 8.94 -0.12 15.95
C SER A 59 7.73 0.25 15.09
N SER A 60 7.93 0.60 13.83
CA SER A 60 6.84 0.81 12.87
C SER A 60 6.07 -0.48 12.59
N LEU A 61 6.76 -1.60 12.42
CA LEU A 61 6.12 -2.91 12.25
C LEU A 61 5.33 -3.34 13.49
N GLN A 62 5.86 -3.09 14.68
CA GLN A 62 5.16 -3.37 15.94
C GLN A 62 3.88 -2.55 16.10
N GLN A 63 3.88 -1.28 15.72
CA GLN A 63 2.67 -0.45 15.71
C GLN A 63 1.61 -1.00 14.74
N GLN A 64 2.02 -1.48 13.58
CA GLN A 64 1.11 -2.11 12.63
C GLN A 64 0.53 -3.43 13.21
N VAL A 65 1.33 -4.23 13.89
CA VAL A 65 0.86 -5.44 14.58
C VAL A 65 -0.25 -5.09 15.56
N GLN A 66 -0.04 -4.11 16.43
CA GLN A 66 -1.06 -3.65 17.39
C GLN A 66 -2.34 -3.18 16.68
N GLY A 67 -2.21 -2.47 15.56
CA GLY A 67 -3.36 -2.03 14.77
C GLY A 67 -4.20 -3.20 14.27
N TYR A 68 -3.59 -4.22 13.70
CA TYR A 68 -4.31 -5.41 13.22
C TYR A 68 -4.86 -6.27 14.36
N GLU A 69 -4.19 -6.34 15.50
CA GLU A 69 -4.72 -7.00 16.70
C GLU A 69 -6.01 -6.35 17.18
N LEU A 70 -6.08 -5.01 17.17
CA LEU A 70 -7.31 -4.27 17.51
C LEU A 70 -8.44 -4.54 16.50
N VAL A 71 -8.12 -4.67 15.21
CA VAL A 71 -9.12 -5.06 14.20
C VAL A 71 -9.66 -6.45 14.50
N LEU A 72 -8.79 -7.40 14.85
CA LEU A 72 -9.18 -8.79 15.15
C LEU A 72 -9.95 -8.95 16.47
N GLN A 73 -9.84 -7.99 17.38
CA GLN A 73 -10.70 -7.96 18.57
C GLN A 73 -12.17 -7.68 18.22
N LYS A 74 -12.41 -6.92 17.16
CA LYS A 74 -13.76 -6.58 16.67
C LYS A 74 -14.23 -7.57 15.60
N GLU A 75 -13.33 -7.99 14.76
CA GLU A 75 -13.57 -8.86 13.59
C GLU A 75 -12.58 -10.03 13.60
N PRO A 76 -12.81 -11.06 14.46
CA PRO A 76 -11.83 -12.14 14.64
C PRO A 76 -11.62 -13.03 13.42
N GLU A 77 -12.49 -12.94 12.42
CA GLU A 77 -12.41 -13.68 11.16
C GLU A 77 -12.04 -12.80 9.96
N ASN A 78 -11.59 -11.57 10.21
CA ASN A 78 -11.15 -10.69 9.14
C ASN A 78 -9.89 -11.24 8.49
N GLN A 79 -10.06 -11.82 7.28
CA GLN A 79 -8.98 -12.47 6.53
C GLN A 79 -7.81 -11.53 6.29
N VAL A 80 -8.07 -10.29 5.87
CA VAL A 80 -7.01 -9.31 5.57
C VAL A 80 -6.19 -8.99 6.82
N ALA A 81 -6.84 -8.81 7.97
CA ALA A 81 -6.16 -8.55 9.23
C ALA A 81 -5.32 -9.74 9.68
N LEU A 82 -5.83 -10.97 9.54
CA LEU A 82 -5.10 -12.20 9.85
C LEU A 82 -3.87 -12.38 8.94
N GLU A 83 -4.01 -12.16 7.64
CA GLU A 83 -2.90 -12.23 6.67
C GLU A 83 -1.82 -11.20 6.99
N LYS A 84 -2.21 -9.94 7.20
CA LYS A 84 -1.26 -8.86 7.51
C LYS A 84 -0.56 -9.07 8.85
N LEU A 85 -1.30 -9.48 9.87
CA LEU A 85 -0.74 -9.77 11.19
C LEU A 85 0.29 -10.91 11.14
N SER A 86 -0.03 -12.01 10.46
CA SER A 86 0.90 -13.13 10.32
C SER A 86 2.17 -12.73 9.57
N LEU A 87 2.05 -11.98 8.48
CA LEU A 87 3.19 -11.48 7.71
C LEU A 87 4.09 -10.55 8.53
N LEU A 88 3.50 -9.59 9.26
CA LEU A 88 4.24 -8.65 10.10
C LEU A 88 5.00 -9.37 11.21
N ARG A 89 4.39 -10.37 11.84
CA ARG A 89 5.06 -11.17 12.88
C ARG A 89 6.21 -12.01 12.33
N VAL A 90 6.07 -12.56 11.13
CA VAL A 90 7.17 -13.23 10.43
C VAL A 90 8.32 -12.26 10.13
N GLN A 91 8.02 -11.04 9.68
CA GLN A 91 9.04 -10.01 9.45
C GLN A 91 9.76 -9.59 10.73
N LEU A 92 9.07 -9.55 11.86
CA LEU A 92 9.63 -9.30 13.19
C LEU A 92 10.33 -10.52 13.79
N LYS A 93 10.37 -11.66 13.08
CA LYS A 93 10.88 -12.96 13.56
C LYS A 93 10.12 -13.51 14.78
N ASP A 94 8.92 -12.99 15.03
CA ASP A 94 7.98 -13.54 16.01
C ASP A 94 7.23 -14.72 15.39
N PHE A 95 7.95 -15.82 15.18
CA PHE A 95 7.39 -17.02 14.57
C PHE A 95 6.30 -17.65 15.40
N LYS A 96 6.49 -17.68 16.71
CA LYS A 96 5.49 -18.18 17.68
C LYS A 96 4.16 -17.42 17.58
N GLY A 97 4.24 -16.09 17.55
CA GLY A 97 3.06 -15.24 17.42
C GLY A 97 2.36 -15.32 16.06
N ALA A 98 3.08 -15.71 15.01
CA ALA A 98 2.52 -15.88 13.67
C ALA A 98 1.68 -17.16 13.49
N ILE A 99 1.84 -18.16 14.35
CA ILE A 99 1.17 -19.47 14.25
C ILE A 99 -0.35 -19.32 14.37
N ALA A 100 -0.83 -18.67 15.42
CA ALA A 100 -2.26 -18.57 15.72
C ALA A 100 -3.08 -17.90 14.58
N PRO A 101 -2.69 -16.76 14.01
CA PRO A 101 -3.41 -16.18 12.89
C PRO A 101 -3.34 -17.05 11.62
N LEU A 102 -2.24 -17.78 11.38
CA LEU A 102 -2.14 -18.71 10.24
C LEU A 102 -3.05 -19.91 10.42
N GLU A 103 -3.12 -20.51 11.60
CA GLU A 103 -4.05 -21.61 11.89
C GLU A 103 -5.50 -21.17 11.74
N LYS A 104 -5.84 -19.93 12.13
CA LYS A 104 -7.18 -19.38 11.92
C LYS A 104 -7.47 -19.20 10.43
N LEU A 105 -6.52 -18.70 9.63
CA LEU A 105 -6.67 -18.60 8.17
C LEU A 105 -6.91 -19.95 7.51
N ILE A 106 -6.20 -20.98 7.92
CA ILE A 106 -6.39 -22.35 7.42
C ILE A 106 -7.76 -22.88 7.79
N SER A 107 -8.25 -22.60 9.00
CA SER A 107 -9.59 -23.04 9.42
C SER A 107 -10.71 -22.36 8.61
N LEU A 108 -10.51 -21.10 8.22
CA LEU A 108 -11.46 -20.35 7.39
C LEU A 108 -11.37 -20.73 5.90
N HIS A 109 -10.18 -21.09 5.44
CA HIS A 109 -9.88 -21.39 4.04
C HIS A 109 -9.05 -22.69 3.91
N PRO A 110 -9.63 -23.87 4.16
CA PRO A 110 -8.87 -25.12 4.20
C PRO A 110 -8.35 -25.57 2.82
N ASP A 111 -8.88 -25.02 1.74
CA ASP A 111 -8.45 -25.22 0.35
C ASP A 111 -7.16 -24.44 -0.01
N ARG A 112 -6.80 -23.43 0.76
CA ARG A 112 -5.62 -22.59 0.52
C ARG A 112 -4.34 -23.28 1.01
N GLN A 113 -3.58 -23.83 0.06
CA GLN A 113 -2.32 -24.52 0.36
C GLN A 113 -1.17 -23.56 0.72
N ASP A 114 -1.25 -22.33 0.25
CA ASP A 114 -0.27 -21.27 0.56
C ASP A 114 -0.19 -20.98 2.06
N TYR A 115 -1.30 -20.91 2.78
CA TYR A 115 -1.31 -20.73 4.23
C TYR A 115 -0.66 -21.89 4.97
N LYS A 116 -0.89 -23.13 4.51
CA LYS A 116 -0.27 -24.32 5.08
C LYS A 116 1.25 -24.31 4.90
N THR A 117 1.71 -23.94 3.71
CA THR A 117 3.14 -23.82 3.41
C THR A 117 3.82 -22.77 4.30
N VAL A 118 3.18 -21.62 4.51
CA VAL A 118 3.71 -20.58 5.40
C VAL A 118 3.71 -21.05 6.86
N LEU A 119 2.66 -21.75 7.30
CA LEU A 119 2.60 -22.32 8.65
C LEU A 119 3.72 -23.33 8.90
N ASP A 120 3.98 -24.23 7.95
CA ASP A 120 5.06 -25.21 8.04
C ASP A 120 6.44 -24.52 8.12
N TYR A 121 6.64 -23.49 7.32
CA TYR A 121 7.85 -22.66 7.38
C TYR A 121 8.03 -22.01 8.75
N VAL A 122 6.97 -21.41 9.29
CA VAL A 122 6.98 -20.73 10.58
C VAL A 122 7.25 -21.70 11.72
N LYS A 123 6.58 -22.86 11.74
CA LYS A 123 6.80 -23.91 12.75
C LYS A 123 8.24 -24.46 12.71
N LYS A 124 8.80 -24.63 11.51
CA LYS A 124 10.20 -25.04 11.35
C LYS A 124 11.14 -23.98 11.94
N ARG A 125 10.92 -22.71 11.66
CA ARG A 125 11.74 -21.61 12.18
C ARG A 125 11.62 -21.44 13.69
N GLU A 126 10.43 -21.64 14.26
CA GLU A 126 10.25 -21.65 15.72
C GLU A 126 11.07 -22.77 16.35
N GLY A 127 11.04 -23.98 15.78
CA GLY A 127 11.81 -25.12 16.28
C GLY A 127 13.34 -24.96 16.19
N GLU A 128 13.82 -24.18 15.18
CA GLU A 128 15.25 -23.87 15.02
C GLU A 128 15.73 -22.76 15.97
N ASN A 129 14.83 -21.94 16.48
CA ASN A 129 15.15 -20.77 17.31
C ASN A 129 14.20 -20.66 18.50
N PRO A 130 14.23 -21.64 19.42
CA PRO A 130 13.40 -21.58 20.64
C PRO A 130 13.95 -20.51 21.57
N ASN A 131 13.30 -19.35 21.59
CA ASN A 131 13.51 -18.31 22.62
C ASN A 131 12.52 -18.49 23.73
#